data_2bc2e08712f29951ef5cf9f992eefe85
#
_entry.id   2bc2e08712f29951ef5cf9f992eefe85
#
_cell.length_a   1.000
_cell.length_b   1.000
_cell.length_c   1.000
_cell.angle_alpha   90.00
_cell.angle_beta   90.00
_cell.angle_gamma   90.00
#
_symmetry.space_group_name_H-M   'P 1'
#
loop_
_entity.id
_entity.type
_entity.pdbx_description
1 polymer ?
#
loop_
_entity_poly.entity_id
_entity_poly.type
_entity_poly.pdbx_seq_one_letter_code
_entity_poly.pdbx_strand_id
1 'polypeptide(L)'
;MLIAAPSRRRFMQGATALPLFGATSVFGADKPSAVIGRVLAMSDLHSAYERSAQLLAALRAEVRSHPVPHLIAIDGDIFEHGNVVSVRSEGAIDWAFLAALPAIAPTVVNLGNHDNDLTPDLHEVVARMRGLGITVLSNIVDARNGRPYAPAATELTFGGRRLRIAGFGTNSLNTYPKASRDWLSIPDPTQWANIQLPTLLDGADLTLVMSHAGVAGDRGMLSALPDGVLMIGGHNHLLFQETLGRGLYAHTGSWSNAYTAADYLSDGSVRAQSRTVALDGPADPALAALIRTTLNRHLTDQERVILGTSSTALSLGDTGRAVAAAFARFAGAQAGFIGHTTLGTGLSAGPVSRYAFDAVVRFDGKLMAAEVPAARLAELTTLANQDRVMPFARRTGDFVYGAVEGGEQRETVRIVTTDWCALNQHEYFGVTDLAFAEVPGPGVKAVAAAGLLKP
;
A
#
# COMPACT_ATOMS: atom_id res chain seq x y z
N MET A 1 13.13 -52.59 33.76
CA MET A 1 12.95 -53.89 33.13
C MET A 1 12.91 -53.62 31.65
N LEU A 2 14.05 -53.61 30.99
CA LEU A 2 14.64 -54.73 30.24
C LEU A 2 13.87 -55.04 28.96
N ILE A 3 14.45 -54.62 27.80
CA ILE A 3 14.99 -55.48 26.72
C ILE A 3 13.91 -55.82 25.66
N ALA A 4 14.09 -55.80 24.34
CA ALA A 4 15.22 -55.88 23.41
C ALA A 4 14.75 -55.57 21.97
N ALA A 5 15.63 -55.13 21.11
CA ALA A 5 15.56 -55.40 19.67
C ALA A 5 16.04 -56.81 19.33
N PRO A 6 15.70 -57.42 18.20
CA PRO A 6 16.60 -57.58 17.08
C PRO A 6 15.88 -57.65 15.72
N SER A 7 16.43 -57.83 14.54
CA SER A 7 17.72 -58.06 13.94
C SER A 7 17.57 -58.02 12.39
N ARG A 8 18.64 -57.68 11.70
CA ARG A 8 18.80 -57.74 10.22
C ARG A 8 18.59 -59.13 9.68
N ARG A 9 18.00 -59.24 8.49
CA ARG A 9 18.35 -60.31 7.54
C ARG A 9 18.47 -59.78 6.12
N ARG A 10 19.69 -59.98 5.56
CA ARG A 10 20.05 -59.86 4.15
C ARG A 10 19.40 -60.97 3.35
N PHE A 11 18.99 -60.66 2.10
CA PHE A 11 19.00 -61.65 1.01
C PHE A 11 19.61 -61.00 -0.21
N MET A 12 20.70 -61.60 -0.67
CA MET A 12 21.33 -61.35 -1.96
C MET A 12 20.88 -62.45 -2.95
N GLN A 13 20.80 -62.09 -4.19
CA GLN A 13 20.98 -62.83 -5.49
C GLN A 13 19.90 -62.36 -6.48
N GLY A 14 20.12 -62.02 -7.71
CA GLY A 14 21.18 -62.29 -8.63
C GLY A 14 21.09 -61.36 -9.84
N ALA A 15 22.21 -61.16 -10.49
CA ALA A 15 22.42 -60.26 -11.62
C ALA A 15 21.91 -60.86 -12.97
N THR A 16 21.27 -60.05 -13.80
CA THR A 16 21.36 -60.16 -15.25
C THR A 16 21.42 -58.74 -15.82
N ALA A 17 22.57 -58.38 -16.37
CA ALA A 17 22.81 -57.13 -17.06
C ALA A 17 22.28 -57.20 -18.48
N LEU A 18 21.43 -56.24 -18.86
CA LEU A 18 21.15 -55.86 -20.25
C LEU A 18 21.59 -54.40 -20.42
N PRO A 19 22.35 -54.07 -21.46
CA PRO A 19 22.74 -52.68 -21.70
C PRO A 19 21.58 -51.94 -22.35
N LEU A 20 20.88 -51.12 -21.58
CA LEU A 20 20.02 -50.06 -22.11
C LEU A 20 20.89 -48.88 -22.51
N PHE A 21 21.01 -48.67 -23.80
CA PHE A 21 21.42 -47.38 -24.35
C PHE A 21 20.37 -46.33 -23.96
N GLY A 22 20.54 -45.74 -22.82
CA GLY A 22 19.80 -44.56 -22.41
C GLY A 22 20.39 -43.34 -23.11
N ALA A 23 19.66 -42.79 -24.08
CA ALA A 23 19.90 -41.44 -24.55
C ALA A 23 19.70 -40.51 -23.35
N THR A 24 20.78 -40.07 -22.74
CA THR A 24 20.77 -38.93 -21.80
C THR A 24 20.44 -37.70 -22.63
N SER A 25 19.15 -37.34 -22.70
CA SER A 25 18.74 -35.97 -22.97
C SER A 25 19.37 -35.13 -21.89
N VAL A 26 20.48 -34.47 -22.23
CA VAL A 26 21.04 -33.39 -21.46
C VAL A 26 19.98 -32.28 -21.52
N PHE A 27 19.08 -32.23 -20.54
CA PHE A 27 18.35 -31.02 -20.24
C PHE A 27 19.43 -30.01 -19.86
N GLY A 28 19.79 -29.15 -20.80
CA GLY A 28 20.60 -28.00 -20.52
C GLY A 28 19.90 -27.24 -19.37
N ALA A 29 20.55 -27.18 -18.21
CA ALA A 29 20.10 -26.29 -17.17
C ALA A 29 20.12 -24.90 -17.78
N ASP A 30 18.95 -24.32 -18.06
CA ASP A 30 18.83 -22.97 -18.54
C ASP A 30 19.59 -22.07 -17.54
N LYS A 31 20.57 -21.31 -18.06
CA LYS A 31 21.30 -20.37 -17.22
C LYS A 31 20.26 -19.44 -16.61
N PRO A 32 20.29 -19.22 -15.28
CA PRO A 32 19.36 -18.31 -14.65
C PRO A 32 19.43 -16.95 -15.34
N SER A 33 18.28 -16.41 -15.72
CA SER A 33 18.18 -15.12 -16.41
C SER A 33 18.83 -14.02 -15.59
N ALA A 34 19.72 -13.24 -16.20
CA ALA A 34 20.44 -12.16 -15.52
C ALA A 34 19.51 -10.98 -15.24
N VAL A 35 19.70 -10.31 -14.10
CA VAL A 35 19.03 -9.04 -13.80
C VAL A 35 19.66 -7.95 -14.66
N ILE A 36 18.84 -7.26 -15.45
CA ILE A 36 19.26 -6.16 -16.33
C ILE A 36 18.99 -4.79 -15.73
N GLY A 37 18.09 -4.70 -14.75
CA GLY A 37 17.79 -3.49 -14.02
C GLY A 37 16.78 -3.75 -12.91
N ARG A 38 16.75 -2.86 -11.90
CA ARG A 38 15.89 -2.97 -10.71
C ARG A 38 15.07 -1.71 -10.49
N VAL A 39 13.77 -1.87 -10.33
CA VAL A 39 12.84 -0.80 -9.92
C VAL A 39 12.61 -0.91 -8.42
N LEU A 40 12.79 0.20 -7.70
CA LEU A 40 12.44 0.35 -6.29
C LEU A 40 11.11 1.10 -6.23
N ALA A 41 10.03 0.35 -6.10
CA ALA A 41 8.67 0.87 -6.17
C ALA A 41 8.06 1.06 -4.79
N MET A 42 7.34 2.16 -4.62
CA MET A 42 6.57 2.49 -3.43
C MET A 42 5.33 3.30 -3.82
N SER A 43 4.34 3.35 -2.93
CA SER A 43 3.13 4.17 -3.07
C SER A 43 2.62 4.61 -1.70
N ASP A 44 1.68 5.53 -1.68
CA ASP A 44 0.90 5.89 -0.50
C ASP A 44 1.77 6.23 0.72
N LEU A 45 2.76 7.13 0.54
CA LEU A 45 3.72 7.50 1.59
C LEU A 45 3.08 8.30 2.73
N HIS A 46 2.10 9.15 2.43
CA HIS A 46 1.25 9.87 3.36
C HIS A 46 1.98 10.57 4.50
N SER A 47 3.09 11.26 4.19
CA SER A 47 3.88 11.99 5.21
C SER A 47 4.19 11.15 6.47
N ALA A 48 4.54 9.88 6.29
CA ALA A 48 4.82 8.93 7.38
C ALA A 48 6.21 9.17 7.98
N TYR A 49 6.35 10.23 8.78
CA TYR A 49 7.64 10.73 9.27
C TYR A 49 8.36 9.78 10.22
N GLU A 50 7.66 8.85 10.84
CA GLU A 50 8.26 7.82 11.70
C GLU A 50 9.13 6.82 10.95
N ARG A 51 8.98 6.70 9.61
CA ARG A 51 9.72 5.75 8.77
C ARG A 51 10.44 6.36 7.57
N SER A 52 10.19 7.62 7.24
CA SER A 52 10.75 8.23 6.02
C SER A 52 12.28 8.20 5.99
N ALA A 53 12.95 8.41 7.13
CA ALA A 53 14.40 8.34 7.21
C ALA A 53 14.94 6.90 7.05
N GLN A 54 14.24 5.92 7.58
CA GLN A 54 14.56 4.49 7.45
C GLN A 54 14.35 4.02 6.00
N LEU A 55 13.25 4.44 5.37
CA LEU A 55 12.98 4.16 3.96
C LEU A 55 14.10 4.72 3.07
N LEU A 56 14.49 5.98 3.27
CA LEU A 56 15.58 6.60 2.51
C LEU A 56 16.91 5.85 2.67
N ALA A 57 17.22 5.41 3.89
CA ALA A 57 18.40 4.60 4.16
C ALA A 57 18.35 3.23 3.48
N ALA A 58 17.17 2.59 3.49
CA ALA A 58 16.95 1.30 2.84
C ALA A 58 17.13 1.39 1.31
N LEU A 59 16.55 2.42 0.66
CA LEU A 59 16.74 2.66 -0.78
C LEU A 59 18.21 2.86 -1.14
N ARG A 60 18.96 3.65 -0.36
CA ARG A 60 20.41 3.83 -0.54
C ARG A 60 21.18 2.51 -0.38
N ALA A 61 20.80 1.68 0.59
CA ALA A 61 21.42 0.39 0.82
C ALA A 61 21.15 -0.58 -0.33
N GLU A 62 19.92 -0.62 -0.82
CA GLU A 62 19.50 -1.48 -1.94
C GLU A 62 20.31 -1.16 -3.22
N VAL A 63 20.42 0.13 -3.57
CA VAL A 63 21.20 0.57 -4.74
C VAL A 63 22.70 0.22 -4.59
N ARG A 64 23.26 0.41 -3.40
CA ARG A 64 24.69 0.07 -3.17
C ARG A 64 24.98 -1.42 -3.20
N SER A 65 24.03 -2.26 -2.83
CA SER A 65 24.23 -3.72 -2.73
C SER A 65 24.02 -4.47 -4.05
N HIS A 66 23.46 -3.81 -5.07
CA HIS A 66 23.16 -4.44 -6.36
C HIS A 66 23.75 -3.60 -7.51
N PRO A 67 24.82 -4.10 -8.19
CA PRO A 67 25.53 -3.34 -9.24
C PRO A 67 24.79 -3.44 -10.60
N VAL A 68 23.51 -3.07 -10.63
CA VAL A 68 22.66 -2.99 -11.81
C VAL A 68 22.03 -1.59 -11.90
N PRO A 69 21.57 -1.14 -13.08
CA PRO A 69 20.78 0.09 -13.17
C PRO A 69 19.56 0.06 -12.25
N HIS A 70 19.31 1.17 -11.56
CA HIS A 70 18.15 1.33 -10.68
C HIS A 70 17.24 2.45 -11.16
N LEU A 71 15.95 2.32 -10.86
CA LEU A 71 14.91 3.33 -11.01
C LEU A 71 14.11 3.38 -9.70
N ILE A 72 13.84 4.57 -9.18
CA ILE A 72 12.90 4.77 -8.08
C ILE A 72 11.55 5.16 -8.70
N ALA A 73 10.49 4.44 -8.35
CA ALA A 73 9.13 4.68 -8.81
C ALA A 73 8.20 4.90 -7.62
N ILE A 74 7.52 6.07 -7.56
CA ILE A 74 6.54 6.40 -6.52
C ILE A 74 5.18 6.53 -7.18
N ASP A 75 4.25 5.65 -6.81
CA ASP A 75 2.89 5.66 -7.36
C ASP A 75 1.94 6.45 -6.46
N GLY A 76 2.20 7.76 -6.35
CA GLY A 76 1.33 8.74 -5.75
C GLY A 76 1.18 8.72 -4.22
N ASP A 77 0.35 9.64 -3.77
CA ASP A 77 -0.03 9.87 -2.37
C ASP A 77 1.18 10.04 -1.43
N ILE A 78 2.01 11.02 -1.78
CA ILE A 78 3.23 11.36 -1.02
C ILE A 78 2.86 12.18 0.22
N PHE A 79 1.96 13.14 0.07
CA PHE A 79 1.56 14.08 1.12
C PHE A 79 0.33 13.60 1.90
N GLU A 80 0.11 14.22 3.07
CA GLU A 80 -1.04 13.91 3.93
C GLU A 80 -1.51 15.15 4.70
N HIS A 81 -2.69 15.65 4.36
CA HIS A 81 -3.31 16.77 5.07
C HIS A 81 -3.65 16.44 6.52
N GLY A 82 -3.92 15.19 6.84
CA GLY A 82 -4.16 14.71 8.21
C GLY A 82 -2.94 14.79 9.12
N ASN A 83 -1.73 14.89 8.57
CA ASN A 83 -0.52 15.11 9.34
C ASN A 83 -0.32 16.61 9.61
N VAL A 84 -0.63 17.06 10.84
CA VAL A 84 -0.55 18.47 11.25
C VAL A 84 0.85 19.07 11.08
N VAL A 85 1.91 18.26 11.17
CA VAL A 85 3.29 18.71 10.96
C VAL A 85 3.57 18.89 9.49
N SER A 86 3.05 18.03 8.61
CA SER A 86 3.13 18.20 7.16
C SER A 86 2.50 19.54 6.75
N VAL A 87 1.27 19.80 7.20
CA VAL A 87 0.55 21.04 6.90
C VAL A 87 1.31 22.27 7.41
N ARG A 88 1.71 22.29 8.70
CA ARG A 88 2.37 23.46 9.33
C ARG A 88 3.77 23.73 8.81
N SER A 89 4.46 22.72 8.30
CA SER A 89 5.79 22.83 7.72
C SER A 89 5.79 22.94 6.19
N GLU A 90 4.60 22.99 5.57
CA GLU A 90 4.42 22.98 4.12
C GLU A 90 5.15 21.80 3.45
N GLY A 91 5.08 20.61 4.10
CA GLY A 91 5.72 19.39 3.62
C GLY A 91 7.25 19.41 3.68
N ALA A 92 7.86 20.15 4.60
CA ALA A 92 9.32 20.31 4.63
C ALA A 92 10.07 18.98 4.65
N ILE A 93 9.56 17.97 5.37
CA ILE A 93 10.16 16.64 5.46
C ILE A 93 9.94 15.87 4.15
N ASP A 94 8.73 15.91 3.60
CA ASP A 94 8.35 15.24 2.35
C ASP A 94 9.21 15.76 1.19
N TRP A 95 9.35 17.07 1.07
CA TRP A 95 10.18 17.68 0.04
C TRP A 95 11.68 17.37 0.22
N ALA A 96 12.17 17.26 1.45
CA ALA A 96 13.55 16.85 1.71
C ALA A 96 13.78 15.37 1.37
N PHE A 97 12.82 14.50 1.64
CA PHE A 97 12.83 13.11 1.20
C PHE A 97 12.90 13.02 -0.33
N LEU A 98 11.99 13.71 -1.04
CA LEU A 98 11.96 13.74 -2.51
C LEU A 98 13.26 14.29 -3.10
N ALA A 99 13.80 15.38 -2.53
CA ALA A 99 15.05 15.99 -2.99
C ALA A 99 16.27 15.06 -2.89
N ALA A 100 16.22 14.07 -1.97
CA ALA A 100 17.30 13.12 -1.79
C ALA A 100 17.29 11.96 -2.81
N LEU A 101 16.16 11.68 -3.47
CA LEU A 101 15.98 10.51 -4.32
C LEU A 101 16.78 10.55 -5.63
N PRO A 102 16.82 11.66 -6.40
CA PRO A 102 17.56 11.70 -7.66
C PRO A 102 19.08 11.50 -7.51
N ALA A 103 19.61 11.75 -6.32
CA ALA A 103 21.00 11.44 -6.00
C ALA A 103 21.26 9.94 -5.71
N ILE A 104 20.20 9.14 -5.57
CA ILE A 104 20.26 7.68 -5.36
C ILE A 104 20.09 6.96 -6.69
N ALA A 105 19.03 7.28 -7.44
CA ALA A 105 18.73 6.75 -8.76
C ALA A 105 17.76 7.69 -9.50
N PRO A 106 17.66 7.62 -10.84
CA PRO A 106 16.58 8.27 -11.57
C PRO A 106 15.23 7.99 -10.90
N THR A 107 14.40 9.03 -10.78
CA THR A 107 13.16 8.96 -10.02
C THR A 107 11.98 9.37 -10.88
N VAL A 108 10.92 8.57 -10.86
CA VAL A 108 9.63 8.84 -11.49
C VAL A 108 8.52 8.81 -10.45
N VAL A 109 7.60 9.76 -10.54
CA VAL A 109 6.39 9.86 -9.69
C VAL A 109 5.18 9.88 -10.59
N ASN A 110 4.20 9.01 -10.33
CA ASN A 110 2.83 9.14 -10.81
C ASN A 110 2.02 9.89 -9.76
N LEU A 111 1.11 10.79 -10.15
CA LEU A 111 0.31 11.56 -9.20
C LEU A 111 -0.85 10.72 -8.65
N GLY A 112 -1.00 10.73 -7.32
CA GLY A 112 -2.15 10.21 -6.59
C GLY A 112 -3.14 11.30 -6.20
N ASN A 113 -4.16 10.94 -5.45
CA ASN A 113 -5.24 11.88 -5.05
C ASN A 113 -4.88 12.76 -3.85
N HIS A 114 -3.84 12.43 -3.08
CA HIS A 114 -3.33 13.25 -1.97
C HIS A 114 -2.13 14.13 -2.34
N ASP A 115 -1.63 14.07 -3.58
CA ASP A 115 -0.41 14.82 -3.94
C ASP A 115 -0.62 16.35 -3.99
N ASN A 116 -1.84 16.83 -3.95
CA ASN A 116 -2.18 18.24 -3.77
C ASN A 116 -2.79 18.58 -2.40
N ASP A 117 -2.58 17.75 -1.39
CA ASP A 117 -3.10 17.97 -0.02
C ASP A 117 -2.59 19.26 0.63
N LEU A 118 -1.39 19.70 0.28
CA LEU A 118 -0.75 20.87 0.87
C LEU A 118 -0.91 22.15 0.02
N THR A 119 -1.29 22.02 -1.24
CA THR A 119 -1.62 23.11 -2.15
C THR A 119 -2.69 22.68 -3.14
N PRO A 120 -3.73 23.48 -3.41
CA PRO A 120 -4.79 23.06 -4.33
C PRO A 120 -4.33 22.95 -5.79
N ASP A 121 -3.21 23.59 -6.16
CA ASP A 121 -2.72 23.60 -7.55
C ASP A 121 -1.64 22.53 -7.79
N LEU A 122 -2.02 21.45 -8.48
CA LEU A 122 -1.09 20.41 -8.91
C LEU A 122 0.05 20.92 -9.80
N HIS A 123 -0.11 22.06 -10.51
CA HIS A 123 0.99 22.64 -11.28
C HIS A 123 2.16 23.05 -10.39
N GLU A 124 1.91 23.54 -9.19
CA GLU A 124 2.95 23.91 -8.22
C GLU A 124 3.71 22.66 -7.77
N VAL A 125 2.98 21.59 -7.43
CA VAL A 125 3.56 20.29 -7.03
C VAL A 125 4.44 19.72 -8.14
N VAL A 126 3.91 19.65 -9.36
CA VAL A 126 4.62 19.14 -10.54
C VAL A 126 5.86 19.97 -10.85
N ALA A 127 5.74 21.32 -10.83
CA ALA A 127 6.87 22.21 -11.06
C ALA A 127 7.98 22.01 -10.03
N ARG A 128 7.62 21.86 -8.75
CA ARG A 128 8.58 21.63 -7.66
C ARG A 128 9.28 20.29 -7.78
N MET A 129 8.54 19.20 -8.06
CA MET A 129 9.13 17.87 -8.31
C MET A 129 10.10 17.89 -9.49
N ARG A 130 9.71 18.51 -10.61
CA ARG A 130 10.58 18.68 -11.79
C ARG A 130 11.84 19.50 -11.47
N GLY A 131 11.71 20.55 -10.66
CA GLY A 131 12.84 21.32 -10.15
C GLY A 131 13.84 20.52 -9.33
N LEU A 132 13.41 19.41 -8.74
CA LEU A 132 14.26 18.45 -8.03
C LEU A 132 14.88 17.39 -8.97
N GLY A 133 14.57 17.41 -10.26
CA GLY A 133 15.03 16.39 -11.22
C GLY A 133 14.18 15.12 -11.26
N ILE A 134 12.95 15.16 -10.76
CA ILE A 134 12.00 14.04 -10.74
C ILE A 134 11.14 14.12 -12.02
N THR A 135 10.99 12.98 -12.70
CA THR A 135 10.02 12.84 -13.79
C THR A 135 8.62 12.63 -13.20
N VAL A 136 7.66 13.45 -13.60
CA VAL A 136 6.27 13.35 -13.11
C VAL A 136 5.35 12.91 -14.24
N LEU A 137 4.50 11.93 -13.94
CA LEU A 137 3.49 11.37 -14.83
C LEU A 137 2.09 11.56 -14.26
N SER A 138 1.10 11.70 -15.12
CA SER A 138 -0.31 11.74 -14.73
C SER A 138 -1.23 11.73 -15.96
N ASN A 139 -2.44 11.18 -15.83
CA ASN A 139 -3.54 11.37 -16.78
C ASN A 139 -4.51 12.49 -16.34
N ILE A 140 -4.21 13.20 -15.25
CA ILE A 140 -5.05 14.27 -14.71
C ILE A 140 -4.91 15.53 -15.58
N VAL A 141 -6.05 16.11 -15.94
CA VAL A 141 -6.16 17.31 -16.77
C VAL A 141 -6.68 18.47 -15.91
N ASP A 142 -6.10 19.65 -16.09
CA ASP A 142 -6.60 20.88 -15.52
C ASP A 142 -7.92 21.27 -16.22
N ALA A 143 -9.03 21.12 -15.51
CA ALA A 143 -10.37 21.40 -16.03
C ALA A 143 -10.57 22.88 -16.42
N ARG A 144 -9.73 23.80 -15.88
CA ARG A 144 -9.79 25.25 -16.16
C ARG A 144 -9.34 25.60 -17.58
N ASN A 145 -8.46 24.77 -18.18
CA ASN A 145 -7.84 25.09 -19.48
C ASN A 145 -7.67 23.88 -20.41
N GLY A 146 -8.03 22.67 -19.99
CA GLY A 146 -7.93 21.43 -20.75
C GLY A 146 -6.51 20.89 -20.94
N ARG A 147 -5.52 21.38 -20.20
CA ARG A 147 -4.13 20.93 -20.33
C ARG A 147 -3.80 19.87 -19.26
N PRO A 148 -3.05 18.81 -19.61
CA PRO A 148 -2.60 17.85 -18.60
C PRO A 148 -1.62 18.52 -17.62
N TYR A 149 -1.70 18.13 -16.34
CA TYR A 149 -0.75 18.58 -15.32
C TYR A 149 0.65 18.00 -15.54
N ALA A 150 0.73 16.78 -16.07
CA ALA A 150 1.97 16.12 -16.46
C ALA A 150 1.72 15.22 -17.69
N PRO A 151 2.77 14.79 -18.44
CA PRO A 151 2.62 13.75 -19.45
C PRO A 151 2.13 12.45 -18.83
N ALA A 152 1.29 11.70 -19.53
CA ALA A 152 0.82 10.40 -19.06
C ALA A 152 1.87 9.29 -19.23
N ALA A 153 2.92 9.52 -20.04
CA ALA A 153 3.98 8.54 -20.24
C ALA A 153 5.34 9.22 -20.48
N THR A 154 6.39 8.44 -20.26
CA THR A 154 7.78 8.81 -20.55
C THR A 154 8.55 7.59 -21.04
N GLU A 155 9.74 7.84 -21.60
CA GLU A 155 10.67 6.81 -22.04
C GLU A 155 12.07 7.10 -21.50
N LEU A 156 12.80 6.07 -21.10
CA LEU A 156 14.19 6.16 -20.70
C LEU A 156 14.98 4.89 -21.09
N THR A 157 16.30 5.02 -21.16
CA THR A 157 17.18 3.86 -21.33
C THR A 157 17.43 3.22 -19.96
N PHE A 158 17.10 1.93 -19.83
CA PHE A 158 17.21 1.19 -18.58
C PHE A 158 17.82 -0.21 -18.84
N GLY A 159 18.97 -0.47 -18.26
CA GLY A 159 19.68 -1.72 -18.52
C GLY A 159 20.07 -1.93 -20.01
N GLY A 160 20.33 -0.86 -20.74
CA GLY A 160 20.62 -0.89 -22.17
C GLY A 160 19.39 -1.15 -23.06
N ARG A 161 18.18 -1.15 -22.49
CA ARG A 161 16.90 -1.33 -23.18
C ARG A 161 16.03 -0.11 -23.04
N ARG A 162 15.07 0.05 -23.95
CA ARG A 162 14.08 1.11 -23.94
C ARG A 162 12.95 0.75 -22.97
N LEU A 163 12.88 1.45 -21.83
CA LEU A 163 11.78 1.32 -20.87
C LEU A 163 10.76 2.42 -21.13
N ARG A 164 9.51 2.05 -21.39
CA ARG A 164 8.38 2.96 -21.39
C ARG A 164 7.61 2.86 -20.09
N ILE A 165 7.25 4.03 -19.55
CA ILE A 165 6.55 4.17 -18.27
C ILE A 165 5.27 4.95 -18.53
N ALA A 166 4.13 4.42 -18.11
CA ALA A 166 2.84 5.11 -18.13
C ALA A 166 2.31 5.27 -16.71
N GLY A 167 1.64 6.41 -16.42
CA GLY A 167 1.07 6.71 -15.10
C GLY A 167 -0.33 7.33 -15.21
N PHE A 168 -1.23 6.92 -14.32
CA PHE A 168 -2.60 7.45 -14.21
C PHE A 168 -3.15 7.26 -12.80
N GLY A 169 -4.23 8.00 -12.47
CA GLY A 169 -4.84 8.04 -11.14
C GLY A 169 -6.32 7.70 -11.13
N THR A 170 -6.88 7.65 -9.93
CA THR A 170 -8.31 7.44 -9.69
C THR A 170 -9.13 8.64 -10.13
N ASN A 171 -10.35 8.40 -10.63
CA ASN A 171 -11.34 9.43 -10.95
C ASN A 171 -12.35 9.67 -9.81
N SER A 172 -12.16 9.07 -8.65
CA SER A 172 -12.98 9.28 -7.46
C SER A 172 -12.73 10.65 -6.86
N LEU A 173 -13.33 11.70 -7.41
CA LEU A 173 -13.10 13.10 -7.01
C LEU A 173 -13.35 13.36 -5.52
N ASN A 174 -14.19 12.57 -4.85
CA ASN A 174 -14.43 12.68 -3.41
C ASN A 174 -13.20 12.35 -2.55
N THR A 175 -12.21 11.65 -3.10
CA THR A 175 -10.94 11.33 -2.41
C THR A 175 -9.89 12.44 -2.54
N TYR A 176 -10.06 13.37 -3.48
CA TYR A 176 -9.19 14.54 -3.64
C TYR A 176 -9.55 15.66 -2.66
N PRO A 177 -8.62 16.57 -2.32
CA PRO A 177 -8.90 17.75 -1.51
C PRO A 177 -10.05 18.58 -2.07
N LYS A 178 -11.02 18.93 -1.23
CA LYS A 178 -12.23 19.64 -1.66
C LYS A 178 -11.92 20.93 -2.44
N ALA A 179 -10.85 21.62 -2.06
CA ALA A 179 -10.46 22.90 -2.67
C ALA A 179 -10.00 22.78 -4.14
N SER A 180 -9.59 21.59 -4.58
CA SER A 180 -9.06 21.37 -5.92
C SER A 180 -10.00 20.62 -6.86
N ARG A 181 -11.09 20.01 -6.36
CA ARG A 181 -11.94 19.10 -7.16
C ARG A 181 -12.47 19.72 -8.44
N ASP A 182 -12.87 20.97 -8.39
CA ASP A 182 -13.40 21.70 -9.56
C ASP A 182 -12.31 22.00 -10.62
N TRP A 183 -11.04 21.82 -10.29
CA TRP A 183 -9.91 22.03 -11.18
C TRP A 183 -9.43 20.75 -11.84
N LEU A 184 -9.97 19.59 -11.45
CA LEU A 184 -9.52 18.28 -11.90
C LEU A 184 -10.54 17.67 -12.87
N SER A 185 -10.03 17.21 -14.00
CA SER A 185 -10.74 16.35 -14.95
C SER A 185 -9.94 15.07 -15.11
N ILE A 186 -10.52 13.95 -14.70
CA ILE A 186 -9.83 12.66 -14.69
C ILE A 186 -10.72 11.65 -15.41
N PRO A 187 -10.26 11.07 -16.52
CA PRO A 187 -11.01 10.04 -17.22
C PRO A 187 -11.14 8.79 -16.36
N ASP A 188 -12.16 7.99 -16.63
CA ASP A 188 -12.27 6.66 -16.01
C ASP A 188 -10.97 5.87 -16.25
N PRO A 189 -10.26 5.43 -15.19
CA PRO A 189 -8.92 4.86 -15.32
C PRO A 189 -8.90 3.55 -16.11
N THR A 190 -9.92 2.71 -15.96
CA THR A 190 -10.03 1.44 -16.69
C THR A 190 -10.23 1.67 -18.19
N GLN A 191 -11.15 2.56 -18.55
CA GLN A 191 -11.41 2.91 -19.95
C GLN A 191 -10.19 3.58 -20.56
N TRP A 192 -9.62 4.55 -19.86
CA TRP A 192 -8.43 5.26 -20.31
C TRP A 192 -7.25 4.32 -20.55
N ALA A 193 -6.96 3.42 -19.61
CA ALA A 193 -5.88 2.45 -19.72
C ALA A 193 -6.09 1.51 -20.92
N ASN A 194 -7.28 0.94 -21.07
CA ASN A 194 -7.59 0.03 -22.18
C ASN A 194 -7.43 0.70 -23.56
N ILE A 195 -7.65 2.01 -23.66
CA ILE A 195 -7.52 2.77 -24.91
C ILE A 195 -6.08 3.27 -25.13
N GLN A 196 -5.43 3.79 -24.09
CA GLN A 196 -4.17 4.53 -24.24
C GLN A 196 -2.92 3.66 -24.07
N LEU A 197 -2.93 2.68 -23.14
CA LEU A 197 -1.73 1.89 -22.85
C LEU A 197 -1.17 1.14 -24.07
N PRO A 198 -1.99 0.55 -24.95
CA PRO A 198 -1.47 -0.10 -26.17
C PRO A 198 -0.61 0.83 -27.03
N THR A 199 -1.00 2.10 -27.17
CA THR A 199 -0.23 3.10 -27.94
C THR A 199 0.94 3.66 -27.14
N LEU A 200 0.76 3.95 -25.86
CA LEU A 200 1.81 4.56 -25.01
C LEU A 200 2.98 3.60 -24.78
N LEU A 201 2.72 2.29 -24.78
CA LEU A 201 3.72 1.25 -24.51
C LEU A 201 4.23 0.56 -25.78
N ASP A 202 3.71 0.92 -26.96
CA ASP A 202 4.09 0.28 -28.23
C ASP A 202 5.58 0.38 -28.51
N GLY A 203 6.17 -0.72 -28.98
CA GLY A 203 7.58 -0.80 -29.32
C GLY A 203 8.55 -0.67 -28.15
N ALA A 204 8.12 -0.77 -26.89
CA ALA A 204 9.00 -0.83 -25.72
C ALA A 204 9.71 -2.18 -25.62
N ASP A 205 10.97 -2.18 -25.14
CA ASP A 205 11.66 -3.41 -24.74
C ASP A 205 11.26 -3.85 -23.33
N LEU A 206 10.95 -2.88 -22.47
CA LEU A 206 10.48 -3.04 -21.09
C LEU A 206 9.32 -2.08 -20.84
N THR A 207 8.40 -2.47 -19.98
CA THR A 207 7.21 -1.65 -19.65
C THR A 207 6.99 -1.56 -18.15
N LEU A 208 6.76 -0.34 -17.65
CA LEU A 208 6.31 -0.04 -16.31
C LEU A 208 4.98 0.71 -16.37
N VAL A 209 3.97 0.21 -15.69
CA VAL A 209 2.69 0.89 -15.50
C VAL A 209 2.55 1.25 -14.04
N MET A 210 2.23 2.51 -13.76
CA MET A 210 2.00 3.04 -12.43
C MET A 210 0.53 3.45 -12.33
N SER A 211 -0.25 2.75 -11.51
CA SER A 211 -1.69 2.92 -11.42
C SER A 211 -2.12 3.32 -10.02
N HIS A 212 -2.48 4.57 -9.85
CA HIS A 212 -3.10 5.04 -8.62
C HIS A 212 -4.64 4.99 -8.69
N ALA A 213 -5.19 3.93 -9.36
CA ALA A 213 -6.62 3.74 -9.58
C ALA A 213 -7.27 2.79 -8.56
N GLY A 214 -6.46 2.03 -7.84
CA GLY A 214 -6.90 0.99 -6.92
C GLY A 214 -7.25 -0.33 -7.59
N VAL A 215 -7.31 -1.40 -6.79
CA VAL A 215 -7.45 -2.80 -7.25
C VAL A 215 -8.65 -3.05 -8.17
N ALA A 216 -9.77 -2.37 -7.91
CA ALA A 216 -10.99 -2.54 -8.73
C ALA A 216 -10.77 -2.01 -10.15
N GLY A 217 -10.20 -0.80 -10.29
CA GLY A 217 -9.82 -0.21 -11.57
C GLY A 217 -8.73 -1.03 -12.27
N ASP A 218 -7.69 -1.40 -11.53
CA ASP A 218 -6.55 -2.17 -12.02
C ASP A 218 -6.99 -3.50 -12.64
N ARG A 219 -7.89 -4.22 -11.98
CA ARG A 219 -8.40 -5.51 -12.48
C ARG A 219 -9.04 -5.39 -13.85
N GLY A 220 -9.75 -4.30 -14.12
CA GLY A 220 -10.44 -4.06 -15.38
C GLY A 220 -9.50 -3.80 -16.57
N MET A 221 -8.22 -3.54 -16.33
CA MET A 221 -7.24 -3.21 -17.36
C MET A 221 -6.14 -4.27 -17.55
N LEU A 222 -6.04 -5.28 -16.69
CA LEU A 222 -4.95 -6.27 -16.75
C LEU A 222 -4.82 -6.96 -18.12
N SER A 223 -5.94 -7.15 -18.82
CA SER A 223 -5.95 -7.77 -20.16
C SER A 223 -5.38 -6.87 -21.27
N ALA A 224 -5.24 -5.57 -21.04
CA ALA A 224 -4.65 -4.61 -21.97
C ALA A 224 -3.12 -4.46 -21.79
N LEU A 225 -2.56 -5.08 -20.76
CA LEU A 225 -1.15 -4.96 -20.44
C LEU A 225 -0.31 -5.88 -21.33
N PRO A 226 0.89 -5.44 -21.78
CA PRO A 226 1.80 -6.28 -22.52
C PRO A 226 2.39 -7.37 -21.61
N ASP A 227 2.76 -8.51 -22.22
CA ASP A 227 3.47 -9.57 -21.50
C ASP A 227 4.85 -9.07 -21.03
N GLY A 228 5.26 -9.46 -19.81
CA GLY A 228 6.49 -8.96 -19.19
C GLY A 228 6.39 -7.56 -18.57
N VAL A 229 5.19 -7.01 -18.42
CA VAL A 229 4.96 -5.71 -17.75
C VAL A 229 5.27 -5.81 -16.26
N LEU A 230 5.88 -4.75 -15.72
CA LEU A 230 5.78 -4.44 -14.29
C LEU A 230 4.65 -3.45 -14.10
N MET A 231 3.61 -3.82 -13.37
CA MET A 231 2.55 -2.91 -12.95
C MET A 231 2.65 -2.67 -11.44
N ILE A 232 2.69 -1.40 -11.04
CA ILE A 232 2.64 -0.96 -9.65
C ILE A 232 1.28 -0.34 -9.41
N GLY A 233 0.59 -0.80 -8.35
CA GLY A 233 -0.69 -0.26 -7.90
C GLY A 233 -0.56 0.49 -6.59
N GLY A 234 -1.34 1.57 -6.45
CA GLY A 234 -1.48 2.39 -5.26
C GLY A 234 -2.94 2.56 -4.81
N HIS A 235 -3.23 3.61 -4.04
CA HIS A 235 -4.54 4.05 -3.59
C HIS A 235 -5.19 3.19 -2.48
N ASN A 236 -5.16 1.88 -2.58
CA ASN A 236 -5.79 1.00 -1.59
C ASN A 236 -4.85 0.54 -0.46
N HIS A 237 -3.65 1.07 -0.32
CA HIS A 237 -2.70 0.80 0.77
C HIS A 237 -2.35 -0.69 0.97
N LEU A 238 -2.50 -1.52 -0.05
CA LEU A 238 -2.29 -2.96 0.04
C LEU A 238 -0.82 -3.34 -0.15
N LEU A 239 -0.45 -4.50 0.34
CA LEU A 239 0.86 -5.12 0.13
C LEU A 239 0.65 -6.54 -0.38
N PHE A 240 0.77 -6.74 -1.69
CA PHE A 240 0.68 -8.06 -2.31
C PHE A 240 1.35 -8.06 -3.68
N GLN A 241 1.55 -9.23 -4.24
CA GLN A 241 2.06 -9.44 -5.58
C GLN A 241 1.22 -10.50 -6.29
N GLU A 242 1.00 -10.30 -7.60
CA GLU A 242 0.28 -11.22 -8.49
C GLU A 242 1.06 -11.38 -9.78
N THR A 243 1.25 -12.61 -10.23
CA THR A 243 1.98 -12.90 -11.46
C THR A 243 1.08 -12.69 -12.68
N LEU A 244 1.56 -11.96 -13.68
CA LEU A 244 0.87 -11.69 -14.96
C LEU A 244 1.68 -12.28 -16.13
N GLY A 245 1.52 -13.57 -16.41
CA GLY A 245 2.37 -14.22 -17.41
C GLY A 245 3.86 -14.12 -17.03
N ARG A 246 4.67 -13.43 -17.83
CA ARG A 246 6.08 -13.10 -17.52
C ARG A 246 6.22 -11.80 -16.70
N GLY A 247 5.14 -11.01 -16.58
CA GLY A 247 5.08 -9.78 -15.83
C GLY A 247 4.62 -9.96 -14.39
N LEU A 248 4.47 -8.84 -13.72
CA LEU A 248 4.08 -8.77 -12.31
C LEU A 248 3.16 -7.57 -12.06
N TYR A 249 2.14 -7.75 -11.25
CA TYR A 249 1.36 -6.71 -10.63
C TYR A 249 1.64 -6.67 -9.14
N ALA A 250 1.99 -5.52 -8.58
CA ALA A 250 2.34 -5.37 -7.18
C ALA A 250 1.73 -4.11 -6.57
N HIS A 251 1.06 -4.25 -5.43
CA HIS A 251 0.84 -3.18 -4.47
C HIS A 251 1.97 -3.16 -3.46
N THR A 252 2.50 -1.98 -3.15
CA THR A 252 3.80 -1.83 -2.47
C THR A 252 3.70 -1.53 -0.98
N GLY A 253 2.50 -1.54 -0.43
CA GLY A 253 2.21 -1.09 0.94
C GLY A 253 1.92 0.41 1.00
N SER A 254 1.92 0.96 2.20
CA SER A 254 1.66 2.38 2.47
C SER A 254 2.47 2.86 3.68
N TRP A 255 2.38 4.17 3.99
CA TRP A 255 2.98 4.75 5.21
C TRP A 255 4.46 4.45 5.37
N SER A 256 5.20 4.46 4.27
CA SER A 256 6.64 4.14 4.24
C SER A 256 7.01 2.82 4.95
N ASN A 257 6.05 1.91 5.15
CA ASN A 257 6.27 0.65 5.87
C ASN A 257 6.92 -0.45 5.03
N ALA A 258 6.89 -0.30 3.71
CA ALA A 258 7.48 -1.24 2.76
C ALA A 258 7.85 -0.53 1.45
N TYR A 259 8.66 -1.20 0.65
CA TYR A 259 8.87 -0.95 -0.76
C TYR A 259 9.01 -2.29 -1.49
N THR A 260 8.82 -2.28 -2.80
CA THR A 260 8.99 -3.47 -3.64
C THR A 260 10.23 -3.30 -4.53
N ALA A 261 11.20 -4.21 -4.40
CA ALA A 261 12.33 -4.32 -5.31
C ALA A 261 11.96 -5.27 -6.45
N ALA A 262 11.78 -4.75 -7.65
CA ALA A 262 11.38 -5.49 -8.84
C ALA A 262 12.51 -5.54 -9.86
N ASP A 263 12.91 -6.74 -10.27
CA ASP A 263 13.96 -7.01 -11.24
C ASP A 263 13.38 -7.29 -12.62
N TYR A 264 13.82 -6.56 -13.63
CA TYR A 264 13.69 -6.99 -15.02
C TYR A 264 14.82 -7.98 -15.35
N LEU A 265 14.44 -9.09 -15.94
CA LEU A 265 15.37 -10.15 -16.30
C LEU A 265 15.70 -10.14 -17.81
N SER A 266 16.82 -10.74 -18.18
CA SER A 266 17.31 -10.78 -19.57
C SER A 266 16.37 -11.51 -20.53
N ASP A 267 15.53 -12.42 -20.03
CA ASP A 267 14.50 -13.14 -20.80
C ASP A 267 13.18 -12.35 -20.94
N GLY A 268 13.12 -11.13 -20.41
CA GLY A 268 11.94 -10.26 -20.43
C GLY A 268 10.91 -10.56 -19.35
N SER A 269 11.21 -11.45 -18.40
CA SER A 269 10.35 -11.66 -17.24
C SER A 269 10.65 -10.65 -16.11
N VAL A 270 9.69 -10.51 -15.19
CA VAL A 270 9.80 -9.66 -13.99
C VAL A 270 9.66 -10.53 -12.76
N ARG A 271 10.51 -10.30 -11.79
CA ARG A 271 10.34 -10.85 -10.43
C ARG A 271 10.48 -9.74 -9.40
N ALA A 272 9.79 -9.84 -8.27
CA ALA A 272 9.91 -8.83 -7.23
C ALA A 272 9.93 -9.43 -5.83
N GLN A 273 10.38 -8.60 -4.90
CA GLN A 273 10.33 -8.89 -3.47
C GLN A 273 9.93 -7.64 -2.71
N SER A 274 8.87 -7.73 -1.92
CA SER A 274 8.52 -6.69 -0.96
C SER A 274 9.49 -6.70 0.22
N ARG A 275 9.90 -5.50 0.63
CA ARG A 275 10.85 -5.23 1.72
C ARG A 275 10.17 -4.40 2.77
N THR A 276 10.09 -4.89 4.00
CA THR A 276 9.56 -4.13 5.13
C THR A 276 10.59 -3.11 5.64
N VAL A 277 10.13 -1.92 5.98
CA VAL A 277 10.91 -0.85 6.60
C VAL A 277 10.64 -0.86 8.11
N ALA A 278 11.60 -1.34 8.89
CA ALA A 278 11.48 -1.41 10.34
C ALA A 278 11.62 -0.02 10.98
N LEU A 279 10.81 0.27 12.01
CA LEU A 279 10.85 1.54 12.76
C LEU A 279 12.19 1.78 13.46
N ASP A 280 12.82 0.72 13.95
CA ASP A 280 14.11 0.69 14.63
C ASP A 280 15.29 0.40 13.70
N GLY A 281 15.02 0.34 12.38
CA GLY A 281 16.04 0.11 11.36
C GLY A 281 17.00 1.29 11.18
N PRO A 282 18.09 1.09 10.41
CA PRO A 282 18.99 2.17 10.03
C PRO A 282 18.24 3.32 9.37
N ALA A 283 18.52 4.55 9.81
CA ALA A 283 17.89 5.77 9.30
C ALA A 283 18.92 6.66 8.60
N ASP A 284 18.50 7.39 7.57
CA ASP A 284 19.30 8.46 6.98
C ASP A 284 19.50 9.57 8.03
N PRO A 285 20.76 9.88 8.42
CA PRO A 285 21.00 10.76 9.56
C PRO A 285 20.56 12.20 9.32
N ALA A 286 20.65 12.70 8.08
CA ALA A 286 20.28 14.07 7.74
C ALA A 286 18.76 14.22 7.78
N LEU A 287 18.02 13.30 7.16
CA LEU A 287 16.55 13.32 7.18
C LEU A 287 16.02 13.08 8.59
N ALA A 288 16.62 12.17 9.38
CA ALA A 288 16.22 11.94 10.76
C ALA A 288 16.43 13.18 11.65
N ALA A 289 17.51 13.93 11.42
CA ALA A 289 17.75 15.21 12.12
C ALA A 289 16.71 16.26 11.74
N LEU A 290 16.38 16.38 10.45
CA LEU A 290 15.33 17.29 9.96
C LEU A 290 13.97 16.92 10.56
N ILE A 291 13.60 15.64 10.55
CA ILE A 291 12.34 15.15 11.16
C ILE A 291 12.26 15.60 12.62
N ARG A 292 13.28 15.31 13.44
CA ARG A 292 13.29 15.70 14.85
C ARG A 292 13.12 17.22 15.04
N THR A 293 13.87 18.01 14.27
CA THR A 293 13.81 19.48 14.35
C THR A 293 12.43 20.00 13.95
N THR A 294 11.85 19.46 12.86
CA THR A 294 10.54 19.88 12.36
C THR A 294 9.42 19.47 13.33
N LEU A 295 9.44 18.24 13.84
CA LEU A 295 8.49 17.80 14.88
C LEU A 295 8.61 18.67 16.13
N ASN A 296 9.82 18.98 16.60
CA ASN A 296 10.02 19.85 17.77
C ASN A 296 9.48 21.26 17.55
N ARG A 297 9.55 21.79 16.34
CA ARG A 297 9.09 23.13 16.00
C ARG A 297 7.58 23.22 15.83
N HIS A 298 6.95 22.20 15.27
CA HIS A 298 5.56 22.30 14.78
C HIS A 298 4.53 21.54 15.62
N LEU A 299 4.96 20.63 16.53
CA LEU A 299 4.03 20.00 17.47
C LEU A 299 3.74 20.91 18.64
N THR A 300 2.47 21.02 18.99
CA THR A 300 2.00 21.66 20.22
C THR A 300 2.16 20.73 21.43
N ASP A 301 2.06 21.30 22.64
CA ASP A 301 2.08 20.50 23.87
C ASP A 301 0.93 19.48 23.93
N GLN A 302 -0.23 19.85 23.41
CA GLN A 302 -1.40 18.97 23.33
C GLN A 302 -1.16 17.73 22.45
N GLU A 303 -0.45 17.88 21.34
CA GLU A 303 -0.12 16.77 20.43
C GLU A 303 0.98 15.87 20.98
N ARG A 304 1.78 16.40 21.91
CA ARG A 304 2.82 15.64 22.65
C ARG A 304 2.27 14.87 23.85
N VAL A 305 1.05 15.16 24.30
CA VAL A 305 0.43 14.46 25.44
C VAL A 305 0.45 12.96 25.19
N ILE A 306 0.98 12.20 26.14
CA ILE A 306 0.91 10.73 26.12
C ILE A 306 -0.52 10.32 26.46
N LEU A 307 -1.19 9.65 25.54
CA LEU A 307 -2.54 9.14 25.71
C LEU A 307 -2.58 7.86 26.55
N GLY A 308 -1.48 7.14 26.61
CA GLY A 308 -1.33 5.90 27.35
C GLY A 308 -0.17 5.08 26.79
N THR A 309 -0.07 3.84 27.22
CA THR A 309 1.02 2.92 26.87
C THR A 309 0.48 1.65 26.21
N SER A 310 1.05 1.27 25.08
CA SER A 310 0.83 -0.07 24.51
C SER A 310 1.86 -1.06 25.04
N SER A 311 1.41 -2.22 25.53
CA SER A 311 2.30 -3.26 26.05
C SER A 311 3.08 -4.00 24.96
N THR A 312 2.59 -3.99 23.71
CA THR A 312 3.18 -4.71 22.57
C THR A 312 3.04 -3.90 21.30
N ALA A 313 3.96 -4.09 20.38
CA ALA A 313 3.76 -3.61 19.01
C ALA A 313 2.75 -4.51 18.28
N LEU A 314 1.84 -3.89 17.54
CA LEU A 314 0.86 -4.56 16.69
C LEU A 314 1.13 -4.24 15.23
N SER A 315 0.98 -5.23 14.35
CA SER A 315 0.94 -4.97 12.90
C SER A 315 -0.25 -4.08 12.54
N LEU A 316 -0.27 -3.51 11.33
CA LEU A 316 -1.41 -2.71 10.85
C LEU A 316 -2.73 -3.51 10.95
N GLY A 317 -2.74 -4.75 10.44
CA GLY A 317 -3.94 -5.59 10.49
C GLY A 317 -4.36 -5.97 11.90
N ASP A 318 -3.41 -6.28 12.81
CA ASP A 318 -3.75 -6.58 14.20
C ASP A 318 -4.25 -5.34 14.94
N THR A 319 -3.70 -4.16 14.63
CA THR A 319 -4.21 -2.88 15.13
C THR A 319 -5.64 -2.65 14.68
N GLY A 320 -5.93 -2.87 13.40
CA GLY A 320 -7.29 -2.72 12.86
C GLY A 320 -8.30 -3.64 13.55
N ARG A 321 -7.95 -4.89 13.71
CA ARG A 321 -8.81 -5.87 14.46
C ARG A 321 -8.98 -5.50 15.92
N ALA A 322 -7.93 -4.98 16.57
CA ALA A 322 -8.01 -4.53 17.96
C ALA A 322 -8.89 -3.27 18.12
N VAL A 323 -8.82 -2.32 17.18
CA VAL A 323 -9.73 -1.16 17.13
C VAL A 323 -11.17 -1.61 16.89
N ALA A 324 -11.40 -2.52 15.94
CA ALA A 324 -12.72 -3.08 15.66
C ALA A 324 -13.33 -3.75 16.91
N ALA A 325 -12.53 -4.54 17.63
CA ALA A 325 -12.94 -5.13 18.91
C ALA A 325 -13.22 -4.07 19.99
N ALA A 326 -12.46 -2.98 20.04
CA ALA A 326 -12.71 -1.86 20.96
C ALA A 326 -14.06 -1.18 20.66
N PHE A 327 -14.39 -0.98 19.38
CA PHE A 327 -15.70 -0.46 18.98
C PHE A 327 -16.84 -1.39 19.38
N ALA A 328 -16.68 -2.70 19.14
CA ALA A 328 -17.69 -3.69 19.54
C ALA A 328 -17.96 -3.65 21.06
N ARG A 329 -16.89 -3.66 21.87
CA ARG A 329 -17.04 -3.57 23.34
C ARG A 329 -17.70 -2.27 23.78
N PHE A 330 -17.31 -1.13 23.21
CA PHE A 330 -17.89 0.18 23.54
C PHE A 330 -19.39 0.23 23.23
N ALA A 331 -19.79 -0.26 22.05
CA ALA A 331 -21.17 -0.21 21.58
C ALA A 331 -22.05 -1.35 22.11
N GLY A 332 -21.50 -2.32 22.88
CA GLY A 332 -22.20 -3.54 23.27
C GLY A 332 -22.60 -4.40 22.07
N ALA A 333 -21.80 -4.37 21.00
CA ALA A 333 -22.03 -5.07 19.76
C ALA A 333 -21.31 -6.43 19.72
N GLN A 334 -21.80 -7.36 18.87
CA GLN A 334 -21.18 -8.66 18.65
C GLN A 334 -20.08 -8.60 17.57
N ALA A 335 -20.10 -7.60 16.70
CA ALA A 335 -19.04 -7.38 15.73
C ALA A 335 -18.73 -5.90 15.58
N GLY A 336 -17.44 -5.58 15.49
CA GLY A 336 -16.93 -4.25 15.19
C GLY A 336 -16.14 -4.26 13.90
N PHE A 337 -16.15 -3.12 13.21
CA PHE A 337 -15.47 -2.93 11.94
C PHE A 337 -14.84 -1.54 11.84
N ILE A 338 -13.70 -1.44 11.15
CA ILE A 338 -13.06 -0.18 10.79
C ILE A 338 -12.48 -0.27 9.38
N GLY A 339 -12.70 0.74 8.56
CA GLY A 339 -12.13 0.81 7.22
C GLY A 339 -10.60 0.75 7.26
N HIS A 340 -10.00 -0.03 6.40
CA HIS A 340 -8.54 -0.24 6.42
C HIS A 340 -7.77 1.05 6.16
N THR A 341 -8.26 1.92 5.27
CA THR A 341 -7.66 3.23 4.96
C THR A 341 -7.87 4.28 6.07
N THR A 342 -8.72 4.00 7.06
CA THR A 342 -8.82 4.82 8.28
C THR A 342 -7.58 4.66 9.16
N LEU A 343 -6.82 3.59 8.97
CA LEU A 343 -5.58 3.34 9.69
C LEU A 343 -4.38 3.68 8.80
N GLY A 344 -3.38 4.35 9.36
CA GLY A 344 -2.13 4.64 8.66
C GLY A 344 -1.04 3.63 8.99
N THR A 345 -0.76 3.42 10.26
CA THR A 345 0.30 2.51 10.70
C THR A 345 -0.17 1.57 11.79
N GLY A 346 0.63 0.55 12.08
CA GLY A 346 0.45 -0.32 13.25
C GLY A 346 0.79 0.41 14.56
N LEU A 347 0.26 -0.07 15.67
CA LEU A 347 0.50 0.49 16.99
C LEU A 347 1.90 0.09 17.50
N SER A 348 2.73 1.07 17.85
CA SER A 348 4.04 0.83 18.45
C SER A 348 3.93 0.44 19.93
N ALA A 349 4.87 -0.36 20.43
CA ALA A 349 5.00 -0.62 21.88
C ALA A 349 5.54 0.63 22.60
N GLY A 350 5.20 0.77 23.88
CA GLY A 350 5.63 1.87 24.74
C GLY A 350 4.63 3.03 24.82
N PRO A 351 5.06 4.21 25.29
CA PRO A 351 4.24 5.40 25.40
C PRO A 351 3.78 5.88 24.02
N VAL A 352 2.50 6.21 23.87
CA VAL A 352 1.91 6.67 22.62
C VAL A 352 1.38 8.10 22.80
N SER A 353 2.00 9.06 22.12
CA SER A 353 1.51 10.43 22.11
C SER A 353 0.26 10.58 21.23
N ARG A 354 -0.48 11.68 21.42
CA ARG A 354 -1.61 12.02 20.55
C ARG A 354 -1.19 12.06 19.08
N TYR A 355 -0.09 12.75 18.77
CA TYR A 355 0.43 12.80 17.39
C TYR A 355 0.74 11.42 16.82
N ALA A 356 1.39 10.54 17.59
CA ALA A 356 1.66 9.19 17.15
C ALA A 356 0.37 8.36 16.96
N PHE A 357 -0.63 8.56 17.83
CA PHE A 357 -1.92 7.88 17.70
C PHE A 357 -2.74 8.38 16.51
N ASP A 358 -2.60 9.66 16.15
CA ASP A 358 -3.22 10.23 14.96
C ASP A 358 -2.68 9.61 13.65
N ALA A 359 -1.44 9.09 13.65
CA ALA A 359 -0.92 8.27 12.55
C ALA A 359 -1.47 6.83 12.56
N VAL A 360 -1.88 6.30 13.71
CA VAL A 360 -2.51 4.97 13.84
C VAL A 360 -3.95 5.02 13.36
N VAL A 361 -4.76 5.94 13.91
CA VAL A 361 -6.14 6.18 13.48
C VAL A 361 -6.21 7.59 12.88
N ARG A 362 -6.20 7.68 11.55
CA ARG A 362 -6.06 8.93 10.79
C ARG A 362 -7.26 9.85 10.94
N PHE A 363 -8.45 9.29 10.79
CA PHE A 363 -9.69 10.03 10.75
C PHE A 363 -10.49 9.85 12.03
N ASP A 364 -11.00 10.94 12.55
CA ASP A 364 -12.02 10.92 13.60
C ASP A 364 -13.41 10.91 12.96
N GLY A 365 -14.43 10.67 13.74
CA GLY A 365 -15.81 10.60 13.29
C GLY A 365 -16.69 9.98 14.37
N LYS A 366 -17.87 9.52 13.96
CA LYS A 366 -18.86 8.91 14.83
C LYS A 366 -18.86 7.39 14.69
N LEU A 367 -19.24 6.72 15.75
CA LEU A 367 -19.56 5.29 15.67
C LEU A 367 -21.05 5.13 15.27
N MET A 368 -21.29 4.19 14.36
CA MET A 368 -22.60 3.87 13.83
C MET A 368 -22.88 2.39 14.08
N ALA A 369 -24.07 2.04 14.53
CA ALA A 369 -24.46 0.65 14.78
C ALA A 369 -25.72 0.28 14.00
N ALA A 370 -25.82 -1.00 13.62
CA ALA A 370 -26.99 -1.58 13.01
C ALA A 370 -27.31 -2.94 13.63
N GLU A 371 -28.59 -3.29 13.68
CA GLU A 371 -29.07 -4.61 14.03
C GLU A 371 -29.25 -5.44 12.75
N VAL A 372 -28.65 -6.62 12.68
CA VAL A 372 -28.73 -7.50 11.51
C VAL A 372 -29.06 -8.93 11.92
N PRO A 373 -29.73 -9.73 11.07
CA PRO A 373 -29.89 -11.17 11.33
C PRO A 373 -28.51 -11.81 11.51
N ALA A 374 -28.35 -12.68 12.51
CA ALA A 374 -27.05 -13.32 12.80
C ALA A 374 -26.50 -14.09 11.59
N ALA A 375 -27.35 -14.72 10.80
CA ALA A 375 -26.97 -15.41 9.57
C ALA A 375 -26.28 -14.48 8.54
N ARG A 376 -26.54 -13.18 8.58
CA ARG A 376 -25.95 -12.20 7.68
C ARG A 376 -24.52 -11.80 8.06
N LEU A 377 -24.10 -12.04 9.32
CA LEU A 377 -22.77 -11.69 9.79
C LEU A 377 -21.67 -12.37 8.96
N ALA A 378 -21.89 -13.61 8.54
CA ALA A 378 -20.94 -14.33 7.69
C ALA A 378 -20.75 -13.63 6.31
N GLU A 379 -21.83 -13.12 5.72
CA GLU A 379 -21.78 -12.32 4.48
C GLU A 379 -20.95 -11.06 4.68
N LEU A 380 -21.26 -10.25 5.70
CA LEU A 380 -20.59 -8.98 5.99
C LEU A 380 -19.09 -9.15 6.30
N THR A 381 -18.67 -10.31 6.79
CA THR A 381 -17.27 -10.63 7.08
C THR A 381 -16.51 -11.22 5.88
N THR A 382 -17.20 -11.56 4.79
CA THR A 382 -16.59 -12.22 3.60
C THR A 382 -15.49 -11.39 2.96
N LEU A 383 -15.67 -10.06 2.95
CA LEU A 383 -14.72 -9.10 2.38
C LEU A 383 -13.82 -8.45 3.43
N ALA A 384 -13.95 -8.81 4.70
CA ALA A 384 -13.14 -8.25 5.77
C ALA A 384 -11.71 -8.85 5.81
N ASN A 385 -10.79 -8.11 6.43
CA ASN A 385 -9.43 -8.60 6.74
C ASN A 385 -8.63 -9.05 5.50
N GLN A 386 -8.66 -8.28 4.42
CA GLN A 386 -7.95 -8.60 3.17
C GLN A 386 -6.41 -8.41 3.25
N ASP A 387 -5.88 -7.99 4.39
CA ASP A 387 -4.46 -8.04 4.73
C ASP A 387 -3.94 -9.49 4.87
N ARG A 388 -4.85 -10.44 5.06
CA ARG A 388 -4.54 -11.89 5.08
C ARG A 388 -4.42 -12.44 3.68
N VAL A 389 -3.88 -13.66 3.57
CA VAL A 389 -3.83 -14.38 2.29
C VAL A 389 -5.23 -14.51 1.70
N MET A 390 -5.42 -13.89 0.54
CA MET A 390 -6.68 -13.86 -0.18
C MET A 390 -6.40 -13.97 -1.69
N PRO A 391 -7.14 -14.81 -2.44
CA PRO A 391 -7.02 -14.86 -3.90
C PRO A 391 -7.28 -13.49 -4.52
N PHE A 392 -6.46 -13.09 -5.49
CA PHE A 392 -6.58 -11.78 -6.15
C PHE A 392 -7.99 -11.51 -6.69
N ALA A 393 -8.64 -12.51 -7.29
CA ALA A 393 -10.00 -12.38 -7.83
C ALA A 393 -11.05 -11.96 -6.77
N ARG A 394 -10.77 -12.14 -5.48
CA ARG A 394 -11.65 -11.78 -4.35
C ARG A 394 -11.27 -10.47 -3.68
N ARG A 395 -10.10 -9.88 -3.98
CA ARG A 395 -9.70 -8.59 -3.42
C ARG A 395 -10.60 -7.49 -3.97
N THR A 396 -11.12 -6.65 -3.11
CA THR A 396 -11.99 -5.52 -3.52
C THR A 396 -11.24 -4.19 -3.56
N GLY A 397 -10.12 -4.10 -2.87
CA GLY A 397 -9.38 -2.85 -2.65
C GLY A 397 -9.81 -2.22 -1.34
N ASP A 398 -11.02 -1.69 -1.26
CA ASP A 398 -11.57 -1.21 0.00
C ASP A 398 -12.15 -2.37 0.81
N PHE A 399 -11.85 -2.40 2.10
CA PHE A 399 -12.32 -3.41 3.03
C PHE A 399 -12.31 -2.91 4.48
N VAL A 400 -12.91 -3.67 5.37
CA VAL A 400 -12.86 -3.42 6.81
C VAL A 400 -11.97 -4.41 7.53
N TYR A 401 -11.21 -3.96 8.52
CA TYR A 401 -10.77 -4.85 9.58
C TYR A 401 -11.97 -5.15 10.47
N GLY A 402 -12.22 -6.43 10.71
CA GLY A 402 -13.36 -6.89 11.48
C GLY A 402 -12.92 -7.75 12.65
N ALA A 403 -13.61 -7.58 13.79
CA ALA A 403 -13.55 -8.45 14.94
C ALA A 403 -14.97 -8.90 15.30
N VAL A 404 -15.16 -10.21 15.48
CA VAL A 404 -16.43 -10.83 15.86
C VAL A 404 -16.25 -11.51 17.19
N GLU A 405 -17.09 -11.16 18.18
CA GLU A 405 -17.08 -11.71 19.53
C GLU A 405 -18.47 -12.28 19.85
N GLY A 406 -18.67 -13.57 19.62
CA GLY A 406 -19.93 -14.26 19.91
C GLY A 406 -21.05 -13.96 18.90
N GLY A 407 -22.25 -14.35 19.22
CA GLY A 407 -23.46 -14.10 18.38
C GLY A 407 -24.06 -15.33 17.71
N GLU A 408 -23.38 -16.47 17.70
CA GLU A 408 -23.81 -17.70 17.00
C GLU A 408 -25.16 -18.27 17.48
N GLN A 409 -25.61 -17.89 18.68
CA GLN A 409 -26.87 -18.36 19.27
C GLN A 409 -27.98 -17.31 19.26
N ARG A 410 -27.80 -16.17 18.60
CA ARG A 410 -28.76 -15.08 18.54
C ARG A 410 -29.48 -15.06 17.21
N GLU A 411 -30.73 -14.67 17.19
CA GLU A 411 -31.46 -14.39 15.94
C GLU A 411 -30.96 -13.09 15.29
N THR A 412 -30.68 -12.07 16.11
CA THR A 412 -30.19 -10.77 15.70
C THR A 412 -28.90 -10.42 16.43
N VAL A 413 -27.97 -9.81 15.73
CA VAL A 413 -26.69 -9.31 16.26
C VAL A 413 -26.56 -7.82 15.95
N ARG A 414 -25.95 -7.11 16.90
CA ARG A 414 -25.56 -5.71 16.72
C ARG A 414 -24.15 -5.65 16.13
N ILE A 415 -24.01 -4.86 15.09
CA ILE A 415 -22.70 -4.53 14.48
C ILE A 415 -22.41 -3.05 14.67
N VAL A 416 -21.12 -2.67 14.70
CA VAL A 416 -20.69 -1.27 14.83
C VAL A 416 -19.54 -0.98 13.87
N THR A 417 -19.55 0.23 13.29
CA THR A 417 -18.49 0.72 12.41
C THR A 417 -18.37 2.25 12.50
N THR A 418 -17.53 2.87 11.66
CA THR A 418 -17.44 4.33 11.54
C THR A 418 -18.55 4.89 10.65
N ASP A 419 -18.86 6.18 10.80
CA ASP A 419 -19.81 6.91 9.93
C ASP A 419 -19.40 6.85 8.44
N TRP A 420 -18.09 6.90 8.15
CA TRP A 420 -17.58 6.74 6.78
C TRP A 420 -17.91 5.37 6.19
N CYS A 421 -17.63 4.28 6.91
CA CYS A 421 -17.94 2.93 6.42
C CYS A 421 -19.46 2.67 6.33
N ALA A 422 -20.24 3.27 7.25
CA ALA A 422 -21.70 3.19 7.22
C ALA A 422 -22.30 3.91 5.99
N LEU A 423 -21.73 5.07 5.62
CA LEU A 423 -22.13 5.83 4.43
C LEU A 423 -21.74 5.10 3.14
N ASN A 424 -20.55 4.49 3.11
CA ASN A 424 -19.99 3.80 1.95
C ASN A 424 -20.10 2.27 2.09
N GLN A 425 -21.23 1.77 2.62
CA GLN A 425 -21.41 0.37 2.96
C GLN A 425 -21.29 -0.59 1.77
N HIS A 426 -21.58 -0.11 0.53
CA HIS A 426 -21.40 -0.91 -0.67
C HIS A 426 -19.93 -1.28 -0.89
N GLU A 427 -19.02 -0.35 -0.70
CA GLU A 427 -17.57 -0.55 -0.91
C GLU A 427 -16.97 -1.45 0.19
N TYR A 428 -17.38 -1.21 1.45
CA TYR A 428 -16.79 -1.87 2.61
C TYR A 428 -17.42 -3.23 2.97
N PHE A 429 -18.71 -3.40 2.71
CA PHE A 429 -19.47 -4.60 3.09
C PHE A 429 -20.11 -5.31 1.91
N GLY A 430 -20.11 -4.72 0.70
CA GLY A 430 -20.75 -5.27 -0.49
C GLY A 430 -22.29 -5.20 -0.48
N VAL A 431 -22.88 -4.42 0.44
CA VAL A 431 -24.34 -4.28 0.63
C VAL A 431 -24.75 -2.81 0.71
N THR A 432 -26.04 -2.51 0.54
CA THR A 432 -26.54 -1.12 0.55
C THR A 432 -27.74 -0.90 1.48
N ASP A 433 -28.12 -1.91 2.24
CA ASP A 433 -29.42 -1.98 2.97
C ASP A 433 -29.26 -2.03 4.49
N LEU A 434 -28.07 -1.77 5.03
CA LEU A 434 -27.86 -1.71 6.47
C LEU A 434 -28.38 -0.39 7.04
N ALA A 435 -29.28 -0.49 8.03
CA ALA A 435 -29.85 0.66 8.71
C ALA A 435 -28.98 1.09 9.90
N PHE A 436 -27.96 1.88 9.64
CA PHE A 436 -27.06 2.39 10.66
C PHE A 436 -27.66 3.59 11.44
N ALA A 437 -27.50 3.58 12.76
CA ALA A 437 -27.80 4.67 13.65
C ALA A 437 -26.58 5.08 14.48
N GLU A 438 -26.48 6.36 14.83
CA GLU A 438 -25.37 6.89 15.63
C GLU A 438 -25.34 6.24 17.03
N VAL A 439 -24.16 5.83 17.47
CA VAL A 439 -23.89 5.40 18.85
C VAL A 439 -23.51 6.62 19.66
N PRO A 440 -24.31 7.06 20.65
CA PRO A 440 -23.96 8.21 21.45
C PRO A 440 -22.66 8.00 22.24
N GLY A 441 -21.79 9.02 22.25
CA GLY A 441 -20.55 8.96 23.05
C GLY A 441 -19.36 9.64 22.38
N PRO A 442 -18.15 9.27 22.80
CA PRO A 442 -16.91 9.80 22.24
C PRO A 442 -16.69 9.32 20.79
N GLY A 443 -15.89 10.10 20.04
CA GLY A 443 -15.57 9.80 18.66
C GLY A 443 -14.66 8.57 18.48
N VAL A 444 -14.47 8.20 17.23
CA VAL A 444 -13.71 7.03 16.75
C VAL A 444 -12.32 6.96 17.40
N LYS A 445 -11.53 8.05 17.36
CA LYS A 445 -10.17 8.08 17.94
C LYS A 445 -10.17 7.87 19.45
N ALA A 446 -11.11 8.47 20.16
CA ALA A 446 -11.18 8.36 21.61
C ALA A 446 -11.53 6.94 22.06
N VAL A 447 -12.49 6.30 21.39
CA VAL A 447 -12.85 4.91 21.68
C VAL A 447 -11.70 3.96 21.32
N ALA A 448 -11.05 4.16 20.18
CA ALA A 448 -9.89 3.38 19.79
C ALA A 448 -8.74 3.51 20.81
N ALA A 449 -8.38 4.74 21.20
CA ALA A 449 -7.32 4.97 22.18
C ALA A 449 -7.61 4.31 23.53
N ALA A 450 -8.83 4.50 24.06
CA ALA A 450 -9.25 3.88 25.33
C ALA A 450 -9.25 2.34 25.28
N GLY A 451 -9.49 1.77 24.10
CA GLY A 451 -9.51 0.31 23.91
C GLY A 451 -8.14 -0.32 23.71
N LEU A 452 -7.15 0.43 23.24
CA LEU A 452 -5.81 -0.06 22.87
C LEU A 452 -4.73 0.30 23.90
N LEU A 453 -4.85 1.45 24.55
CA LEU A 453 -3.83 1.98 25.44
C LEU A 453 -4.20 1.81 26.90
N LYS A 454 -3.22 1.48 27.72
CA LYS A 454 -3.35 1.51 29.17
C LYS A 454 -2.95 2.90 29.69
N PRO A 455 -3.66 3.46 30.69
CA PRO A 455 -3.31 4.74 31.27
C PRO A 455 -1.88 4.84 31.81
#